data_e7f4c5aac98b0f4d50f293ac81bff85e
#
_entry.id   e7f4c5aac98b0f4d50f293ac81bff85e
#
_cell.length_a   1.000
_cell.length_b   1.000
_cell.length_c   1.000
_cell.angle_alpha   90.00
_cell.angle_beta   90.00
_cell.angle_gamma   90.00
#
_symmetry.space_group_name_H-M   'P 1'
#
loop_
_entity.id
_entity.type
_entity.pdbx_description
1 polymer ?
#
loop_
_entity_poly.entity_id
_entity_poly.type
_entity_poly.pdbx_seq_one_letter_code
_entity_poly.pdbx_strand_id
1 'polypeptide(L)'
;MGHKSPSQSKIFDFCQLSQRESQEYFSYTEEFMKTLLHICCAPCANLCIEVLRTDHFEVTGYWYNPNIHPFTEYRERRNCLRDYAKVIELPLIERDDYGLRPFVREVAEDISHRCGKCYEMRLFDTARQAAEGGFDSFTSSLFISPYQNHELMRETAERAAKEYGVEFLYRDFRPYFKAGQEKARELEMYIQKFCGCIFSEQERYLKPKKIIP
;
A
#
# COMPACT_ATOMS: atom_id res chain seq x y z
N MET A 1 -44.89 45.15 -38.90
CA MET A 1 -43.50 44.99 -38.45
C MET A 1 -43.24 43.51 -38.37
N GLY A 2 -42.55 42.93 -39.37
CA GLY A 2 -42.35 41.48 -39.47
C GLY A 2 -41.07 41.06 -38.78
N HIS A 3 -41.15 40.19 -37.79
CA HIS A 3 -40.00 39.50 -37.21
C HIS A 3 -39.51 38.42 -38.22
N LYS A 4 -38.31 38.63 -38.77
CA LYS A 4 -37.60 37.58 -39.50
C LYS A 4 -36.98 36.61 -38.52
N SER A 5 -37.40 35.34 -38.54
CA SER A 5 -36.73 34.23 -37.86
C SER A 5 -35.36 33.98 -38.50
N PRO A 6 -34.32 33.61 -37.69
CA PRO A 6 -32.99 33.32 -38.18
C PRO A 6 -33.01 32.09 -39.12
N SER A 7 -32.21 32.14 -40.20
CA SER A 7 -32.15 31.09 -41.19
C SER A 7 -31.57 29.79 -40.60
N GLN A 8 -32.09 28.64 -41.04
CA GLN A 8 -31.68 27.30 -40.56
C GLN A 8 -30.17 27.01 -40.71
N SER A 9 -29.46 27.71 -41.62
CA SER A 9 -28.02 27.58 -41.80
C SER A 9 -27.23 28.06 -40.58
N LYS A 10 -27.64 29.14 -39.90
CA LYS A 10 -26.93 29.66 -38.71
C LYS A 10 -27.09 28.80 -37.47
N ILE A 11 -28.18 28.04 -37.36
CA ILE A 11 -28.42 27.10 -36.26
C ILE A 11 -27.55 25.85 -36.45
N PHE A 12 -27.32 25.45 -37.70
CA PHE A 12 -26.47 24.28 -38.00
C PHE A 12 -24.97 24.54 -37.72
N ASP A 13 -24.49 25.73 -38.05
CA ASP A 13 -23.11 26.13 -37.77
C ASP A 13 -22.83 26.26 -36.29
N PHE A 14 -23.79 26.74 -35.49
CA PHE A 14 -23.65 26.83 -34.03
C PHE A 14 -23.64 25.46 -33.36
N CYS A 15 -24.39 24.50 -33.90
CA CYS A 15 -24.42 23.13 -33.37
C CYS A 15 -23.12 22.35 -33.67
N GLN A 16 -22.49 22.63 -34.84
CA GLN A 16 -21.17 22.01 -35.15
C GLN A 16 -20.02 22.60 -34.38
N LEU A 17 -20.05 23.88 -34.05
CA LEU A 17 -19.02 24.49 -33.18
C LEU A 17 -19.09 24.00 -31.72
N SER A 18 -20.29 23.83 -31.17
CA SER A 18 -20.46 23.26 -29.83
C SER A 18 -20.07 21.79 -29.71
N GLN A 19 -20.22 21.03 -30.81
CA GLN A 19 -19.78 19.62 -30.86
C GLN A 19 -18.25 19.47 -31.02
N ARG A 20 -17.57 20.40 -31.67
CA ARG A 20 -16.11 20.40 -31.77
C ARG A 20 -15.45 20.82 -30.45
N GLU A 21 -15.95 21.82 -29.76
CA GLU A 21 -15.44 22.23 -28.44
C GLU A 21 -15.71 21.16 -27.39
N SER A 22 -16.79 20.40 -27.44
CA SER A 22 -17.05 19.28 -26.55
C SER A 22 -16.19 18.04 -26.86
N GLN A 23 -15.68 17.87 -28.08
CA GLN A 23 -14.78 16.77 -28.42
C GLN A 23 -13.31 17.06 -28.04
N GLU A 24 -12.86 18.31 -28.03
CA GLU A 24 -11.53 18.68 -27.55
C GLU A 24 -11.43 18.70 -26.02
N TYR A 25 -12.53 18.86 -25.29
CA TYR A 25 -12.55 18.85 -23.82
C TYR A 25 -12.54 17.42 -23.21
N PHE A 26 -12.72 16.37 -24.04
CA PHE A 26 -12.86 14.98 -23.55
C PHE A 26 -11.63 14.09 -23.79
N SER A 27 -10.48 14.67 -24.16
CA SER A 27 -9.25 13.89 -24.38
C SER A 27 -8.16 14.14 -23.33
N TYR A 28 -8.43 14.81 -22.22
CA TYR A 28 -7.61 14.71 -21.03
C TYR A 28 -8.06 13.47 -20.26
N THR A 29 -7.62 12.31 -20.69
CA THR A 29 -7.52 11.18 -19.78
C THR A 29 -6.50 11.59 -18.73
N GLU A 30 -6.95 11.97 -17.52
CA GLU A 30 -6.07 12.04 -16.37
C GLU A 30 -5.43 10.66 -16.26
N GLU A 31 -4.19 10.57 -16.68
CA GLU A 31 -3.40 9.34 -16.59
C GLU A 31 -3.05 9.18 -15.12
N PHE A 32 -3.84 8.37 -14.39
CA PHE A 32 -3.58 8.09 -12.99
C PHE A 32 -2.26 7.37 -12.86
N MET A 33 -1.38 7.86 -11.99
CA MET A 33 -0.12 7.18 -11.68
C MET A 33 -0.41 5.85 -10.98
N LYS A 34 0.12 4.76 -11.54
CA LYS A 34 -0.03 3.41 -11.01
C LYS A 34 0.96 3.17 -9.88
N THR A 35 0.46 2.92 -8.68
CA THR A 35 1.31 2.66 -7.53
C THR A 35 1.10 1.26 -6.95
N LEU A 36 2.21 0.57 -6.67
CA LEU A 36 2.20 -0.71 -5.98
C LEU A 36 2.35 -0.48 -4.47
N LEU A 37 1.31 -0.78 -3.71
CA LEU A 37 1.30 -0.65 -2.25
C LEU A 37 1.64 -1.97 -1.58
N HIS A 38 2.83 -2.10 -0.99
CA HIS A 38 3.13 -3.22 -0.10
C HIS A 38 2.22 -3.22 1.12
N ILE A 39 1.55 -4.34 1.39
CA ILE A 39 0.57 -4.47 2.48
C ILE A 39 0.99 -5.56 3.46
N CYS A 40 1.19 -5.18 4.73
CA CYS A 40 1.49 -6.12 5.82
C CYS A 40 0.23 -6.70 6.49
N CYS A 41 -0.89 -6.01 6.44
CA CYS A 41 -2.20 -6.43 6.95
C CYS A 41 -3.28 -5.43 6.55
N ALA A 42 -4.55 -5.84 6.50
CA ALA A 42 -5.67 -4.98 6.15
C ALA A 42 -5.85 -3.78 7.10
N PRO A 43 -5.75 -3.93 8.45
CA PRO A 43 -5.86 -2.80 9.37
C PRO A 43 -4.82 -1.69 9.17
N CYS A 44 -3.62 -2.03 8.64
CA CYS A 44 -2.60 -1.04 8.35
C CYS A 44 -2.79 -0.39 6.98
N ALA A 45 -3.46 -1.06 6.06
CA ALA A 45 -3.60 -0.61 4.68
C ALA A 45 -4.86 0.22 4.41
N ASN A 46 -5.91 0.08 5.23
CA ASN A 46 -7.23 0.66 4.94
C ASN A 46 -7.17 2.17 4.63
N LEU A 47 -6.60 2.99 5.51
CA LEU A 47 -6.47 4.43 5.27
C LEU A 47 -5.32 4.78 4.32
N CYS A 48 -4.27 3.95 4.21
CA CYS A 48 -3.25 4.17 3.19
C CYS A 48 -3.86 4.11 1.78
N ILE A 49 -4.72 3.13 1.52
CA ILE A 49 -5.41 2.97 0.23
C ILE A 49 -6.33 4.15 -0.03
N GLU A 50 -7.12 4.58 0.95
CA GLU A 50 -8.04 5.72 0.80
C GLU A 50 -7.31 7.02 0.50
N VAL A 51 -6.23 7.31 1.23
CA VAL A 51 -5.40 8.50 1.02
C VAL A 51 -4.81 8.48 -0.39
N LEU A 52 -4.23 7.36 -0.82
CA LEU A 52 -3.65 7.26 -2.16
C LEU A 52 -4.72 7.40 -3.26
N ARG A 53 -5.89 6.78 -3.10
CA ARG A 53 -6.99 6.94 -4.05
C ARG A 53 -7.54 8.38 -4.09
N THR A 54 -7.60 9.06 -2.93
CA THR A 54 -7.98 10.47 -2.84
C THR A 54 -6.95 11.39 -3.52
N ASP A 55 -5.67 11.00 -3.47
CA ASP A 55 -4.58 11.69 -4.16
C ASP A 55 -4.46 11.27 -5.65
N HIS A 56 -5.50 10.64 -6.22
CA HIS A 56 -5.60 10.23 -7.63
C HIS A 56 -4.58 9.18 -8.08
N PHE A 57 -4.13 8.28 -7.20
CA PHE A 57 -3.33 7.12 -7.59
C PHE A 57 -4.22 5.90 -7.93
N GLU A 58 -3.85 5.18 -8.99
CA GLU A 58 -4.36 3.83 -9.25
C GLU A 58 -3.57 2.84 -8.39
N VAL A 59 -4.21 2.37 -7.30
CA VAL A 59 -3.54 1.55 -6.28
C VAL A 59 -3.75 0.08 -6.54
N THR A 60 -2.66 -0.68 -6.64
CA THR A 60 -2.64 -2.15 -6.57
C THR A 60 -1.96 -2.58 -5.28
N GLY A 61 -2.59 -3.46 -4.52
CA GLY A 61 -2.01 -4.05 -3.32
C GLY A 61 -0.97 -5.12 -3.65
N TYR A 62 0.08 -5.22 -2.83
CA TYR A 62 1.09 -6.27 -2.93
C TYR A 62 1.28 -6.97 -1.59
N TRP A 63 1.05 -8.29 -1.57
CA TRP A 63 1.30 -9.15 -0.43
C TRP A 63 2.61 -9.91 -0.60
N TYR A 64 3.62 -9.55 0.19
CA TYR A 64 4.84 -10.31 0.41
C TYR A 64 5.37 -10.07 1.81
N ASN A 65 5.21 -11.02 2.70
CA ASN A 65 5.51 -10.87 4.12
C ASN A 65 6.22 -12.09 4.69
N PRO A 66 7.47 -12.38 4.26
CA PRO A 66 8.23 -13.55 4.72
C PRO A 66 8.60 -13.50 6.20
N ASN A 67 8.41 -12.35 6.84
CA ASN A 67 8.70 -12.09 8.26
C ASN A 67 7.52 -12.39 9.19
N ILE A 68 6.32 -12.66 8.69
CA ILE A 68 5.15 -12.89 9.56
C ILE A 68 5.10 -14.34 10.04
N HIS A 69 5.14 -14.52 11.36
CA HIS A 69 5.16 -15.81 12.05
C HIS A 69 4.27 -15.76 13.31
N PRO A 70 3.76 -16.92 13.77
CA PRO A 70 3.76 -18.23 13.15
C PRO A 70 2.86 -18.30 11.91
N PHE A 71 2.77 -19.47 11.28
CA PHE A 71 1.94 -19.66 10.06
C PHE A 71 0.47 -19.29 10.26
N THR A 72 -0.06 -19.50 11.45
CA THR A 72 -1.44 -19.10 11.78
C THR A 72 -1.61 -17.57 11.69
N GLU A 73 -0.68 -16.79 12.21
CA GLU A 73 -0.71 -15.33 12.12
C GLU A 73 -0.57 -14.84 10.67
N TYR A 74 0.37 -15.45 9.91
CA TYR A 74 0.52 -15.19 8.49
C TYR A 74 -0.77 -15.42 7.71
N ARG A 75 -1.40 -16.59 7.92
CA ARG A 75 -2.66 -16.96 7.27
C ARG A 75 -3.80 -16.02 7.62
N GLU A 76 -3.98 -15.66 8.90
CA GLU A 76 -5.05 -14.76 9.35
C GLU A 76 -4.92 -13.37 8.72
N ARG A 77 -3.71 -12.79 8.68
CA ARG A 77 -3.49 -11.47 8.05
C ARG A 77 -3.72 -11.52 6.55
N ARG A 78 -3.23 -12.55 5.88
CA ARG A 78 -3.41 -12.75 4.44
C ARG A 78 -4.90 -12.89 4.09
N ASN A 79 -5.63 -13.74 4.78
CA ASN A 79 -7.04 -13.98 4.53
C ASN A 79 -7.87 -12.70 4.79
N CYS A 80 -7.62 -12.01 5.90
CA CYS A 80 -8.27 -10.73 6.18
C CYS A 80 -8.00 -9.70 5.07
N LEU A 81 -6.77 -9.64 4.52
CA LEU A 81 -6.46 -8.76 3.40
C LEU A 81 -7.21 -9.16 2.13
N ARG A 82 -7.27 -10.45 1.80
CA ARG A 82 -8.00 -10.96 0.64
C ARG A 82 -9.48 -10.59 0.68
N ASP A 83 -10.10 -10.75 1.85
CA ASP A 83 -11.51 -10.43 2.02
C ASP A 83 -11.75 -8.92 1.94
N TYR A 84 -10.91 -8.12 2.57
CA TYR A 84 -10.98 -6.66 2.48
C TYR A 84 -10.76 -6.16 1.05
N ALA A 85 -9.77 -6.68 0.35
CA ALA A 85 -9.46 -6.30 -1.03
C ALA A 85 -10.65 -6.55 -1.98
N LYS A 86 -11.38 -7.67 -1.81
CA LYS A 86 -12.61 -7.94 -2.56
C LYS A 86 -13.70 -6.91 -2.31
N VAL A 87 -13.90 -6.53 -1.03
CA VAL A 87 -14.95 -5.56 -0.64
C VAL A 87 -14.71 -4.19 -1.23
N ILE A 88 -13.45 -3.75 -1.31
CA ILE A 88 -13.08 -2.41 -1.80
C ILE A 88 -12.61 -2.41 -3.26
N GLU A 89 -12.77 -3.54 -3.96
CA GLU A 89 -12.33 -3.72 -5.35
C GLU A 89 -10.87 -3.31 -5.56
N LEU A 90 -9.98 -3.74 -4.65
CA LEU A 90 -8.54 -3.50 -4.76
C LEU A 90 -7.89 -4.62 -5.56
N PRO A 91 -7.25 -4.34 -6.72
CA PRO A 91 -6.38 -5.31 -7.36
C PRO A 91 -5.28 -5.75 -6.40
N LEU A 92 -5.07 -7.07 -6.26
CA LEU A 92 -4.12 -7.63 -5.31
C LEU A 92 -3.19 -8.62 -6.00
N ILE A 93 -1.89 -8.33 -5.97
CA ILE A 93 -0.83 -9.25 -6.37
C ILE A 93 -0.32 -9.94 -5.10
N GLU A 94 -0.25 -11.27 -5.14
CA GLU A 94 0.17 -12.05 -3.98
C GLU A 94 1.39 -12.91 -4.31
N ARG A 95 2.46 -12.69 -3.55
CA ARG A 95 3.55 -13.64 -3.40
C ARG A 95 3.36 -14.39 -2.09
N ASP A 96 2.67 -15.55 -2.17
CA ASP A 96 2.23 -16.32 -1.00
C ASP A 96 3.33 -17.27 -0.51
N ASP A 97 4.46 -16.69 -0.09
CA ASP A 97 5.61 -17.38 0.45
C ASP A 97 5.68 -17.23 1.97
N TYR A 98 5.42 -18.31 2.71
CA TYR A 98 5.67 -18.34 4.15
C TYR A 98 7.17 -18.45 4.45
N GLY A 99 7.80 -17.34 4.76
CA GLY A 99 9.24 -17.16 4.77
C GLY A 99 9.95 -17.42 6.10
N LEU A 100 9.44 -18.26 7.03
CA LEU A 100 10.09 -18.48 8.32
C LEU A 100 11.58 -18.82 8.22
N ARG A 101 11.92 -19.83 7.40
CA ARG A 101 13.30 -20.31 7.28
C ARG A 101 14.25 -19.29 6.66
N PRO A 102 13.93 -18.67 5.50
CA PRO A 102 14.76 -17.60 4.95
C PRO A 102 14.88 -16.40 5.89
N PHE A 103 13.78 -15.95 6.49
CA PHE A 103 13.84 -14.83 7.43
C PHE A 103 14.75 -15.11 8.63
N VAL A 104 14.59 -16.27 9.29
CA VAL A 104 15.44 -16.63 10.45
C VAL A 104 16.91 -16.74 10.04
N ARG A 105 17.21 -17.30 8.86
CA ARG A 105 18.58 -17.37 8.36
C ARG A 105 19.23 -16.00 8.20
N GLU A 106 18.48 -15.02 7.65
CA GLU A 106 18.95 -13.66 7.42
C GLU A 106 19.21 -12.87 8.71
N VAL A 107 18.50 -13.20 9.81
CA VAL A 107 18.59 -12.42 11.05
C VAL A 107 19.29 -13.15 12.19
N ALA A 108 19.67 -14.42 12.00
CA ALA A 108 20.20 -15.25 13.07
C ALA A 108 21.52 -14.74 13.68
N GLU A 109 22.37 -14.13 12.87
CA GLU A 109 23.67 -13.60 13.33
C GLU A 109 23.53 -12.29 14.10
N ASP A 110 22.49 -11.49 13.80
CA ASP A 110 22.25 -10.19 14.44
C ASP A 110 20.75 -9.91 14.59
N ILE A 111 20.16 -10.54 15.61
CA ILE A 111 18.74 -10.38 15.93
C ILE A 111 18.40 -8.95 16.35
N SER A 112 19.36 -8.20 16.90
CA SER A 112 19.12 -6.82 17.35
C SER A 112 18.82 -5.87 16.18
N HIS A 113 19.38 -6.10 15.00
CA HIS A 113 19.18 -5.33 13.78
C HIS A 113 18.21 -6.01 12.79
N ARG A 114 17.48 -7.04 13.21
CA ARG A 114 16.54 -7.80 12.39
C ARG A 114 15.51 -6.94 11.63
N CYS A 115 15.15 -5.75 12.19
CA CYS A 115 14.17 -4.88 11.54
C CYS A 115 14.70 -4.31 10.21
N GLY A 116 15.99 -4.00 10.10
CA GLY A 116 16.61 -3.58 8.85
C GLY A 116 16.49 -4.65 7.77
N LYS A 117 16.85 -5.91 8.11
CA LYS A 117 16.67 -7.05 7.20
C LYS A 117 15.23 -7.29 6.81
N CYS A 118 14.32 -7.14 7.77
CA CYS A 118 12.88 -7.23 7.53
C CYS A 118 12.38 -6.19 6.52
N TYR A 119 12.87 -4.95 6.59
CA TYR A 119 12.54 -3.90 5.63
C TYR A 119 13.16 -4.20 4.26
N GLU A 120 14.43 -4.58 4.21
CA GLU A 120 15.11 -4.97 2.97
C GLU A 120 14.33 -6.05 2.22
N MET A 121 14.05 -7.19 2.86
CA MET A 121 13.32 -8.29 2.22
C MET A 121 12.01 -7.85 1.58
N ARG A 122 11.25 -6.97 2.23
CA ARG A 122 9.93 -6.56 1.74
C ARG A 122 9.99 -5.42 0.74
N LEU A 123 10.76 -4.37 1.01
CA LEU A 123 10.78 -3.18 0.19
C LEU A 123 11.54 -3.39 -1.12
N PHE A 124 12.63 -4.17 -1.10
CA PHE A 124 13.34 -4.52 -2.33
C PHE A 124 12.50 -5.43 -3.23
N ASP A 125 11.81 -6.40 -2.67
CA ASP A 125 10.91 -7.27 -3.45
C ASP A 125 9.72 -6.46 -4.02
N THR A 126 9.18 -5.49 -3.24
CA THR A 126 8.12 -4.61 -3.72
C THR A 126 8.60 -3.71 -4.87
N ALA A 127 9.78 -3.10 -4.74
CA ALA A 127 10.35 -2.27 -5.80
C ALA A 127 10.62 -3.08 -7.07
N ARG A 128 11.19 -4.29 -6.93
CA ARG A 128 11.39 -5.22 -8.04
C ARG A 128 10.06 -5.54 -8.74
N GLN A 129 9.04 -5.94 -7.95
CA GLN A 129 7.71 -6.26 -8.48
C GLN A 129 7.04 -5.06 -9.16
N ALA A 130 7.26 -3.84 -8.64
CA ALA A 130 6.74 -2.62 -9.25
C ALA A 130 7.41 -2.35 -10.61
N ALA A 131 8.73 -2.46 -10.69
CA ALA A 131 9.47 -2.27 -11.94
C ALA A 131 9.09 -3.32 -12.99
N GLU A 132 9.05 -4.61 -12.61
CA GLU A 132 8.66 -5.71 -13.51
C GLU A 132 7.19 -5.62 -13.96
N GLY A 133 6.31 -5.10 -13.09
CA GLY A 133 4.88 -4.95 -13.36
C GLY A 133 4.49 -3.66 -14.09
N GLY A 134 5.44 -2.79 -14.42
CA GLY A 134 5.19 -1.52 -15.12
C GLY A 134 4.40 -0.51 -14.28
N PHE A 135 4.61 -0.49 -12.96
CA PHE A 135 4.10 0.53 -12.06
C PHE A 135 5.01 1.76 -12.10
N ASP A 136 4.41 2.95 -11.99
CA ASP A 136 5.15 4.21 -11.96
C ASP A 136 5.89 4.38 -10.64
N SER A 137 5.29 3.87 -9.54
CA SER A 137 5.83 4.00 -8.20
C SER A 137 5.47 2.82 -7.29
N PHE A 138 6.16 2.75 -6.15
CA PHE A 138 5.78 1.87 -5.04
C PHE A 138 5.82 2.59 -3.70
N THR A 139 5.07 2.06 -2.74
CA THR A 139 5.07 2.51 -1.35
C THR A 139 4.73 1.36 -0.40
N SER A 140 4.59 1.63 0.89
CA SER A 140 4.27 0.58 1.88
C SER A 140 3.33 1.06 2.98
N SER A 141 2.36 0.23 3.34
CA SER A 141 1.52 0.41 4.52
C SER A 141 2.29 0.38 5.85
N LEU A 142 3.57 0.01 5.84
CA LEU A 142 4.42 0.09 7.03
C LEU A 142 4.61 1.51 7.55
N PHE A 143 4.56 2.49 6.64
CA PHE A 143 4.71 3.92 6.97
C PHE A 143 3.55 4.50 7.80
N ILE A 144 2.50 3.70 8.07
CA ILE A 144 1.42 4.09 8.99
C ILE A 144 1.78 3.82 10.46
N SER A 145 2.72 2.91 10.73
CA SER A 145 3.00 2.46 12.08
C SER A 145 3.91 3.42 12.85
N PRO A 146 3.50 3.97 14.00
CA PRO A 146 4.37 4.79 14.84
C PRO A 146 5.45 3.98 15.57
N TYR A 147 5.41 2.64 15.47
CA TYR A 147 6.32 1.73 16.18
C TYR A 147 7.47 1.23 15.32
N GLN A 148 7.49 1.57 14.03
CA GLN A 148 8.55 1.21 13.10
C GLN A 148 9.65 2.27 13.08
N ASN A 149 10.88 1.87 12.75
CA ASN A 149 11.94 2.83 12.48
C ASN A 149 11.73 3.48 11.11
N HIS A 150 11.09 4.64 11.13
CA HIS A 150 10.60 5.32 9.93
C HIS A 150 11.74 5.76 9.00
N GLU A 151 12.82 6.30 9.57
CA GLU A 151 13.99 6.73 8.76
C GLU A 151 14.67 5.53 8.10
N LEU A 152 14.93 4.46 8.84
CA LEU A 152 15.52 3.25 8.27
C LEU A 152 14.65 2.63 7.17
N MET A 153 13.31 2.67 7.32
CA MET A 153 12.40 2.22 6.25
C MET A 153 12.51 3.10 5.01
N ARG A 154 12.56 4.44 5.19
CA ARG A 154 12.68 5.39 4.10
C ARG A 154 13.98 5.19 3.34
N GLU A 155 15.10 5.18 4.03
CA GLU A 155 16.42 4.93 3.44
C GLU A 155 16.47 3.59 2.69
N THR A 156 15.84 2.55 3.25
CA THR A 156 15.76 1.24 2.61
C THR A 156 14.92 1.28 1.33
N ALA A 157 13.78 1.98 1.33
CA ALA A 157 12.94 2.14 0.16
C ALA A 157 13.62 2.98 -0.93
N GLU A 158 14.31 4.05 -0.56
CA GLU A 158 15.10 4.88 -1.50
C GLU A 158 16.22 4.07 -2.19
N ARG A 159 16.90 3.19 -1.43
CA ARG A 159 17.90 2.26 -2.00
C ARG A 159 17.26 1.27 -2.98
N ALA A 160 16.12 0.70 -2.61
CA ALA A 160 15.38 -0.22 -3.47
C ALA A 160 14.89 0.47 -4.76
N ALA A 161 14.36 1.69 -4.65
CA ALA A 161 13.94 2.51 -5.78
C ALA A 161 15.10 2.73 -6.78
N LYS A 162 16.27 3.09 -6.27
CA LYS A 162 17.46 3.30 -7.08
C LYS A 162 17.95 2.01 -7.75
N GLU A 163 17.87 0.87 -7.05
CA GLU A 163 18.32 -0.43 -7.58
C GLU A 163 17.46 -0.90 -8.75
N TYR A 164 16.13 -0.77 -8.62
CA TYR A 164 15.18 -1.27 -9.63
C TYR A 164 14.68 -0.21 -10.61
N GLY A 165 15.10 1.06 -10.47
CA GLY A 165 14.73 2.13 -11.39
C GLY A 165 13.24 2.47 -11.37
N VAL A 166 12.58 2.38 -10.21
CA VAL A 166 11.17 2.70 -10.00
C VAL A 166 11.04 3.77 -8.91
N GLU A 167 10.06 4.67 -9.00
CA GLU A 167 9.89 5.73 -8.02
C GLU A 167 9.45 5.19 -6.66
N PHE A 168 10.06 5.68 -5.58
CA PHE A 168 9.54 5.48 -4.24
C PHE A 168 8.62 6.64 -3.86
N LEU A 169 7.32 6.36 -3.82
CA LEU A 169 6.30 7.29 -3.36
C LEU A 169 6.35 7.39 -1.82
N TYR A 170 7.16 8.32 -1.31
CA TYR A 170 7.20 8.56 0.13
C TYR A 170 5.92 9.27 0.60
N ARG A 171 5.22 8.63 1.54
CA ARG A 171 4.09 9.23 2.24
C ARG A 171 4.14 8.87 3.72
N ASP A 172 4.11 9.86 4.61
CA ASP A 172 3.95 9.64 6.05
C ASP A 172 2.47 9.39 6.37
N PHE A 173 2.14 8.13 6.60
CA PHE A 173 0.78 7.73 6.96
C PHE A 173 0.53 7.70 8.47
N ARG A 174 1.51 8.01 9.33
CA ARG A 174 1.36 7.98 10.80
C ARG A 174 0.20 8.82 11.33
N PRO A 175 -0.14 10.01 10.77
CA PRO A 175 -1.32 10.77 11.20
C PRO A 175 -2.64 9.99 11.10
N TYR A 176 -2.71 9.00 10.22
CA TYR A 176 -3.90 8.18 9.99
C TYR A 176 -3.96 6.91 10.84
N PHE A 177 -2.91 6.60 11.63
CA PHE A 177 -2.82 5.34 12.37
C PHE A 177 -4.01 5.09 13.28
N LYS A 178 -4.38 6.07 14.10
CA LYS A 178 -5.48 5.93 15.06
C LYS A 178 -6.82 5.70 14.37
N ALA A 179 -7.15 6.54 13.40
CA ALA A 179 -8.38 6.42 12.63
C ALA A 179 -8.43 5.10 11.83
N GLY A 180 -7.29 4.63 11.28
CA GLY A 180 -7.20 3.34 10.61
C GLY A 180 -7.48 2.15 11.54
N GLN A 181 -7.03 2.23 12.79
CA GLN A 181 -7.35 1.21 13.81
C GLN A 181 -8.82 1.23 14.24
N GLU A 182 -9.43 2.40 14.34
CA GLU A 182 -10.86 2.55 14.62
C GLU A 182 -11.69 1.97 13.49
N LYS A 183 -11.43 2.33 12.24
CA LYS A 183 -12.08 1.79 11.07
C LYS A 183 -11.92 0.26 10.95
N ALA A 184 -10.75 -0.27 11.27
CA ALA A 184 -10.52 -1.72 11.27
C ALA A 184 -11.41 -2.46 12.29
N ARG A 185 -11.70 -1.85 13.45
CA ARG A 185 -12.63 -2.41 14.44
C ARG A 185 -14.08 -2.36 13.97
N GLU A 186 -14.49 -1.24 13.37
CA GLU A 186 -15.84 -1.09 12.79
C GLU A 186 -16.11 -2.09 11.68
N LEU A 187 -15.08 -2.43 10.91
CA LEU A 187 -15.15 -3.44 9.84
C LEU A 187 -14.85 -4.87 10.32
N GLU A 188 -14.76 -5.09 11.64
CA GLU A 188 -14.48 -6.39 12.25
C GLU A 188 -13.26 -7.12 11.68
N MET A 189 -12.24 -6.35 11.23
CA MET A 189 -11.02 -6.91 10.69
C MET A 189 -10.19 -7.64 11.76
N TYR A 190 -9.47 -8.68 11.35
CA TYR A 190 -8.43 -9.26 12.19
C TYR A 190 -7.36 -8.25 12.55
N ILE A 191 -7.24 -7.90 13.84
CA ILE A 191 -6.26 -6.94 14.33
C ILE A 191 -5.08 -7.70 14.95
N GLN A 192 -3.90 -7.52 14.38
CA GLN A 192 -2.66 -8.12 14.85
C GLN A 192 -2.27 -7.60 16.24
N LYS A 193 -1.68 -8.48 17.06
CA LYS A 193 -1.26 -8.16 18.43
C LYS A 193 0.22 -7.79 18.56
N PHE A 194 1.03 -8.03 17.52
CA PHE A 194 2.47 -7.77 17.46
C PHE A 194 2.89 -7.43 16.04
N CYS A 195 4.14 -7.00 15.83
CA CYS A 195 4.64 -6.55 14.52
C CYS A 195 4.52 -7.63 13.42
N GLY A 196 4.79 -8.89 13.77
CA GLY A 196 4.63 -10.03 12.85
C GLY A 196 5.75 -11.07 12.95
N CYS A 197 7.00 -10.69 13.21
CA CYS A 197 8.06 -11.69 13.32
C CYS A 197 8.04 -12.42 14.67
N ILE A 198 8.58 -13.63 14.67
CA ILE A 198 8.62 -14.50 15.86
C ILE A 198 9.31 -13.82 17.04
N PHE A 199 10.31 -12.97 16.80
CA PHE A 199 11.00 -12.22 17.86
C PHE A 199 10.12 -11.13 18.46
N SER A 200 9.29 -10.44 17.65
CA SER A 200 8.33 -9.46 18.17
C SER A 200 7.18 -10.11 18.94
N GLU A 201 6.83 -11.34 18.58
CA GLU A 201 5.89 -12.18 19.33
C GLU A 201 6.47 -12.52 20.70
N GLN A 202 7.71 -13.02 20.74
CA GLN A 202 8.44 -13.32 21.95
C GLN A 202 8.53 -12.09 22.87
N GLU A 203 8.95 -10.94 22.36
CA GLU A 203 9.05 -9.69 23.11
C GLU A 203 7.71 -9.23 23.70
N ARG A 204 6.61 -9.49 22.99
CA ARG A 204 5.26 -9.15 23.42
C ARG A 204 4.77 -10.01 24.58
N TYR A 205 5.06 -11.31 24.55
CA TYR A 205 4.44 -12.28 25.46
C TYR A 205 5.41 -12.85 26.51
N LEU A 206 6.70 -12.94 26.20
CA LEU A 206 7.70 -13.38 27.16
C LEU A 206 8.08 -12.20 28.08
N LYS A 207 7.37 -12.03 29.16
CA LYS A 207 7.76 -11.07 30.20
C LYS A 207 9.03 -11.55 30.90
N PRO A 208 10.05 -10.69 31.08
CA PRO A 208 11.20 -11.06 31.89
C PRO A 208 10.71 -11.47 33.28
N LYS A 209 11.17 -12.64 33.76
CA LYS A 209 10.92 -13.06 35.17
C LYS A 209 11.41 -11.94 36.06
N LYS A 210 10.56 -11.35 36.91
CA LYS A 210 10.99 -10.49 38.00
C LYS A 210 11.91 -11.34 38.86
N ILE A 211 13.20 -11.05 38.83
CA ILE A 211 14.11 -11.56 39.86
C ILE A 211 13.68 -10.85 41.14
N ILE A 212 12.96 -11.56 42.00
CA ILE A 212 12.68 -11.09 43.34
C ILE A 212 13.99 -11.22 44.10
N PRO A 213 14.55 -10.13 44.62
CA PRO A 213 15.81 -10.14 45.36
C PRO A 213 15.71 -10.96 46.65
#